data_83c3c728f040b6e11442d0cc57008c83
#
_entry.id   83c3c728f040b6e11442d0cc57008c83
#
_cell.length_a   1.000
_cell.length_b   1.000
_cell.length_c   1.000
_cell.angle_alpha   90.00
_cell.angle_beta   90.00
_cell.angle_gamma   90.00
#
_symmetry.space_group_name_H-M   'P 1'
#
loop_
_entity.id
_entity.type
_entity.pdbx_description
1 polymer ?
#
loop_
_entity_poly.entity_id
_entity_poly.type
_entity_poly.pdbx_seq_one_letter_code
_entity_poly.pdbx_strand_id
1 'polypeptide(L)' 'MTIYNIAIWGLGNHAINRILPALAQVDELCIEGVCSRNVNIVNQQADKWNCIGWANPKEMLDNPKVDIIYISVPIGIDRK' A
#
# COMPACT_ATOMS: atom_id res chain seq x y z
N MET A 1 -5.25 15.85 16.96
CA MET A 1 -4.23 15.24 16.12
C MET A 1 -4.86 14.68 14.85
N THR A 2 -4.28 14.95 13.71
CA THR A 2 -4.82 14.51 12.44
C THR A 2 -4.16 13.20 12.02
N ILE A 3 -4.99 12.23 11.66
CA ILE A 3 -4.49 10.95 11.16
C ILE A 3 -4.87 10.84 9.69
N TYR A 4 -3.89 10.49 8.87
CA TYR A 4 -4.09 10.32 7.44
C TYR A 4 -4.12 8.84 7.10
N ASN A 5 -5.06 8.44 6.28
CA ASN A 5 -5.17 7.07 5.80
C ASN A 5 -4.37 6.94 4.51
N ILE A 6 -3.36 6.07 4.53
CA ILE A 6 -2.47 5.90 3.40
C ILE A 6 -2.71 4.53 2.74
N ALA A 7 -2.69 4.53 1.41
CA ALA A 7 -2.76 3.31 0.62
C ALA A 7 -1.42 3.12 -0.10
N ILE A 8 -0.98 1.88 -0.21
CA ILE A 8 0.28 1.55 -0.86
C ILE A 8 -0.02 0.80 -2.14
N TRP A 9 0.47 1.31 -3.26
CA TRP A 9 0.31 0.71 -4.58
C TRP A 9 1.64 0.14 -5.03
N GLY A 10 1.68 -1.18 -5.16
CA GLY A 10 2.89 -1.89 -5.52
C GLY A 10 3.50 -2.58 -4.31
N LEU A 11 3.50 -3.92 -4.33
CA LEU A 11 3.96 -4.72 -3.20
C LEU A 11 5.16 -5.57 -3.59
N GLY A 12 6.24 -4.90 -4.00
CA GLY A 12 7.50 -5.56 -4.20
C GLY A 12 8.23 -5.77 -2.87
N ASN A 13 9.40 -6.40 -2.93
CA ASN A 13 10.18 -6.69 -1.72
C ASN A 13 10.51 -5.43 -0.93
N HIS A 14 10.83 -4.36 -1.62
CA HIS A 14 11.16 -3.10 -0.95
C HIS A 14 9.96 -2.56 -0.17
N ALA A 15 8.79 -2.55 -0.80
CA ALA A 15 7.58 -2.05 -0.15
C ALA A 15 7.23 -2.90 1.06
N ILE A 16 7.27 -4.23 0.92
CA ILE A 16 6.90 -5.14 1.99
C ILE A 16 7.89 -5.07 3.16
N ASN A 17 9.18 -5.02 2.86
CA ASN A 17 10.21 -5.15 3.89
C ASN A 17 10.64 -3.81 4.49
N ARG A 18 10.42 -2.72 3.79
CA ARG A 18 10.91 -1.40 4.21
C ARG A 18 9.80 -0.38 4.37
N ILE A 19 8.93 -0.24 3.37
CA ILE A 19 7.96 0.85 3.35
C ILE A 19 6.81 0.59 4.32
N LEU A 20 6.19 -0.58 4.26
CA LEU A 20 5.07 -0.88 5.14
C LEU A 20 5.46 -0.84 6.62
N PRO A 21 6.58 -1.46 7.04
CA PRO A 21 6.97 -1.35 8.43
C PRO A 21 7.28 0.08 8.86
N ALA A 22 7.90 0.87 7.99
CA ALA A 22 8.22 2.26 8.32
C ALA A 22 6.95 3.09 8.49
N LEU A 23 5.97 2.92 7.59
CA LEU A 23 4.71 3.63 7.67
C LEU A 23 3.91 3.25 8.90
N ALA A 24 3.98 1.98 9.29
CA ALA A 24 3.26 1.51 10.47
C ALA A 24 3.77 2.14 11.76
N GLN A 25 4.98 2.68 11.76
CA GLN A 25 5.56 3.32 12.94
C GLN A 25 5.27 4.82 13.02
N VAL A 26 4.66 5.39 11.98
CA VAL A 26 4.32 6.81 11.98
C VAL A 26 2.94 6.98 12.61
N ASP A 27 2.86 7.68 13.72
CA ASP A 27 1.61 7.82 14.48
C ASP A 27 0.52 8.53 13.70
N GLU A 28 0.89 9.44 12.81
CA GLU A 28 -0.07 10.21 12.02
C GLU A 28 -0.57 9.47 10.78
N LEU A 29 -0.05 8.27 10.53
CA LEU A 29 -0.45 7.49 9.37
C LEU A 29 -1.14 6.19 9.78
N CYS A 30 -2.22 5.89 9.07
CA CYS A 30 -2.92 4.62 9.22
C CYS A 30 -2.92 3.93 7.85
N ILE A 31 -2.46 2.69 7.79
CA ILE A 31 -2.48 1.95 6.53
C ILE A 31 -3.91 1.52 6.25
N GLU A 32 -4.54 2.19 5.30
CA GLU A 32 -5.92 1.89 4.90
C GLU A 32 -5.97 0.61 4.08
N GLY A 33 -5.00 0.42 3.20
CA GLY A 33 -4.97 -0.77 2.38
C GLY A 33 -3.74 -0.85 1.49
N VAL A 34 -3.63 -1.99 0.80
CA VAL A 34 -2.51 -2.27 -0.09
C VAL A 34 -3.06 -2.75 -1.43
N CYS A 35 -2.35 -2.44 -2.50
CA CYS A 35 -2.79 -2.77 -3.86
C CYS A 35 -1.65 -3.35 -4.67
N SER A 36 -1.93 -4.42 -5.40
CA SER A 36 -0.96 -5.05 -6.29
C SER A 36 -1.71 -5.92 -7.29
N ARG A 37 -1.05 -6.24 -8.39
CA ARG A 37 -1.59 -7.20 -9.36
C ARG A 37 -1.55 -8.63 -8.83
N ASN A 38 -0.65 -8.90 -7.90
CA ASN A 38 -0.50 -10.25 -7.34
C ASN A 38 -1.46 -10.42 -6.18
N VAL A 39 -2.57 -11.10 -6.43
CA VAL A 39 -3.63 -11.27 -5.43
C VAL A 39 -3.13 -11.99 -4.19
N ASN A 40 -2.23 -12.96 -4.34
CA ASN A 40 -1.70 -13.70 -3.20
C ASN A 40 -0.92 -12.78 -2.26
N ILE A 41 -0.09 -11.91 -2.83
CA ILE A 41 0.68 -10.95 -2.02
C ILE A 41 -0.27 -9.93 -1.37
N VAL A 42 -1.26 -9.46 -2.11
CA VAL A 42 -2.25 -8.53 -1.57
C VAL A 42 -2.93 -9.13 -0.35
N ASN A 43 -3.39 -10.37 -0.47
CA ASN A 43 -4.07 -11.04 0.64
C ASN A 43 -3.17 -11.22 1.84
N GLN A 44 -1.91 -11.61 1.61
CA GLN A 44 -0.94 -11.79 2.69
C GLN A 44 -0.69 -10.48 3.44
N GLN A 45 -0.46 -9.42 2.71
CA GLN A 45 -0.13 -8.14 3.34
C GLN A 45 -1.34 -7.49 3.97
N ALA A 46 -2.51 -7.62 3.35
CA ALA A 46 -3.74 -7.11 3.96
C ALA A 46 -4.01 -7.79 5.29
N ASP A 47 -3.81 -9.09 5.36
CA ASP A 47 -4.00 -9.85 6.58
C ASP A 47 -2.95 -9.47 7.63
N LYS A 48 -1.69 -9.37 7.22
CA LYS A 48 -0.60 -9.04 8.13
C LYS A 48 -0.78 -7.66 8.77
N TRP A 49 -1.21 -6.68 7.99
CA TRP A 49 -1.33 -5.30 8.45
C TRP A 49 -2.76 -4.93 8.85
N ASN A 50 -3.66 -5.91 8.79
CA ASN A 50 -5.08 -5.73 9.14
C ASN A 50 -5.68 -4.56 8.38
N CYS A 51 -5.55 -4.59 7.07
CA CYS A 51 -6.03 -3.53 6.19
C CYS A 51 -6.71 -4.12 4.97
N ILE A 52 -7.22 -3.24 4.11
CA ILE A 52 -7.92 -3.65 2.90
C ILE A 52 -6.91 -4.09 1.84
N GLY A 53 -7.25 -5.12 1.06
CA GLY A 53 -6.46 -5.53 -0.08
C GLY A 53 -7.19 -5.26 -1.37
N TRP A 54 -6.55 -4.57 -2.30
CA TRP A 54 -7.13 -4.31 -3.62
C TRP A 54 -6.29 -4.96 -4.70
N ALA A 55 -6.94 -5.70 -5.58
CA ALA A 55 -6.29 -6.24 -6.78
C ALA A 55 -6.39 -5.27 -7.96
N ASN A 56 -7.23 -4.25 -7.83
CA ASN A 56 -7.50 -3.26 -8.88
C ASN A 56 -7.24 -1.86 -8.33
N PRO A 57 -6.30 -1.10 -8.92
CA PRO A 57 -6.00 0.26 -8.44
C PRO A 57 -7.20 1.18 -8.46
N LYS A 58 -8.16 0.94 -9.34
CA LYS A 58 -9.36 1.78 -9.40
C LYS A 58 -10.14 1.71 -8.10
N GLU A 59 -10.25 0.53 -7.51
CA GLU A 59 -10.95 0.39 -6.23
C GLU A 59 -10.26 1.17 -5.13
N MET A 60 -8.93 1.17 -5.15
CA MET A 60 -8.16 1.96 -4.20
C MET A 60 -8.40 3.46 -4.39
N LEU A 61 -8.37 3.91 -5.66
CA LEU A 61 -8.57 5.32 -5.98
C LEU A 61 -9.98 5.80 -5.67
N ASP A 62 -10.96 4.91 -5.75
CA ASP A 62 -12.36 5.24 -5.48
C ASP A 62 -12.69 5.21 -3.99
N ASN A 63 -11.79 4.75 -3.15
CA ASN A 63 -12.04 4.67 -1.71
C ASN A 63 -11.96 6.06 -1.09
N PRO A 64 -13.08 6.59 -0.55
CA PRO A 64 -13.09 7.96 -0.02
C PRO A 64 -12.27 8.14 1.26
N LYS A 65 -11.88 7.05 1.91
CA LYS A 65 -11.08 7.13 3.13
C LYS A 65 -9.60 7.29 2.87
N VAL A 66 -9.14 7.04 1.64
CA VAL A 66 -7.72 7.15 1.30
C VAL A 66 -7.35 8.62 1.12
N ASP A 67 -6.43 9.09 1.94
CA ASP A 67 -5.95 10.46 1.90
C ASP A 67 -4.65 10.57 1.10
N ILE A 68 -3.79 9.56 1.19
CA ILE A 68 -2.47 9.56 0.58
C ILE A 68 -2.25 8.24 -0.13
N ILE A 69 -1.65 8.29 -1.31
CA ILE A 69 -1.28 7.09 -2.05
C ILE A 69 0.23 7.07 -2.23
N TYR A 70 0.88 6.02 -1.74
CA TYR A 70 2.30 5.80 -1.94
C TYR A 70 2.46 4.82 -3.10
N ILE A 71 3.10 5.27 -4.16
CA ILE A 71 3.30 4.43 -5.35
C ILE A 71 4.70 3.84 -5.29
N SER A 72 4.77 2.53 -5.16
CA SER A 72 6.02 1.79 -5.06
C SER A 72 6.13 0.77 -6.20
N VAL A 73 5.73 1.17 -7.40
CA VAL A 73 5.88 0.29 -8.56
C VAL A 73 7.30 0.43 -9.12
N PRO A 74 7.87 -0.65 -9.67
CA PRO A 74 9.17 -0.54 -10.31
C PRO A 74 9.07 0.39 -11.50
N ILE A 75 9.87 1.42 -11.48
CA ILE A 75 9.94 2.36 -12.62
C ILE A 75 11.12 1.89 -13.44
N GLY A 76 11.00 0.86 -13.95
CA GLY A 76 12.06 0.26 -14.51
C GLY A 76 12.54 0.75 -15.79
N ILE A 77 12.62 0.82 -15.80
CA ILE A 77 12.92 0.77 -16.48
C ILE A 77 13.93 0.38 -16.93
N ASP A 78 14.11 -0.02 -16.76
CA ASP A 78 14.86 -0.30 -16.98
C ASP A 78 15.36 -0.17 -17.76
N ARG A 79 15.81 0.09 -17.83
CA ARG A 79 16.49 0.29 -18.38
C ARG A 79 17.05 -0.21 -18.83
N LYS A 80 17.19 -0.45 -19.32
CA LYS A 80 17.82 -0.81 -19.78
C LYS A 80 18.51 -0.82 -19.93
#